data_cb7f04c94390c7d6b9ca500eb39f47bc
#
_entry.id   cb7f04c94390c7d6b9ca500eb39f47bc
#
_cell.length_a   1.000
_cell.length_b   1.000
_cell.length_c   1.000
_cell.angle_alpha   90.00
_cell.angle_beta   90.00
_cell.angle_gamma   90.00
#
_symmetry.space_group_name_H-M   'P 1'
#
loop_
_entity.id
_entity.type
_entity.pdbx_description
1 polymer ?
#
loop_
_entity_poly.entity_id
_entity_poly.type
_entity_poly.pdbx_seq_one_letter_code
_entity_poly.pdbx_strand_id
1 'polypeptide(L)'
;MSKYLLVESRDPSETTDVGYFYDLATGLAGDGHTVTLFLVQNGVFPARRSAMSEPLGRAAKIGVEILADEFSLRERGITSDRLASGVTPAPLDVVIDQLTEGRKALWH
;
A
#
# COMPACT_ATOMS: atom_id res chain seq x y z
N MET A 1 -15.79 -1.15 14.61
CA MET A 1 -14.61 -1.39 13.79
C MET A 1 -14.83 -0.78 12.41
N SER A 2 -13.88 0.01 11.95
CA SER A 2 -14.00 0.71 10.66
C SER A 2 -13.13 0.05 9.60
N LYS A 3 -13.39 0.39 8.33
CA LYS A 3 -12.60 -0.04 7.19
C LYS A 3 -11.97 1.19 6.53
N TYR A 4 -10.69 1.10 6.24
CA TYR A 4 -9.92 2.20 5.67
C TYR A 4 -9.27 1.79 4.37
N LEU A 5 -9.16 2.76 3.47
CA LEU A 5 -8.38 2.64 2.24
C LEU A 5 -7.36 3.79 2.25
N LEU A 6 -6.09 3.45 2.34
CA LEU A 6 -5.01 4.42 2.28
C LEU A 6 -4.30 4.26 0.92
N VAL A 7 -4.25 5.34 0.15
CA VAL A 7 -3.62 5.32 -1.17
C VAL A 7 -2.33 6.13 -1.10
N GLU A 8 -1.20 5.48 -1.36
CA GLU A 8 0.11 6.13 -1.36
C GLU A 8 0.66 6.23 -2.77
N SER A 9 0.91 7.46 -3.23
CA SER A 9 1.42 7.72 -4.57
C SER A 9 2.88 8.11 -4.60
N ARG A 10 3.53 8.26 -3.45
CA ARG A 10 4.91 8.75 -3.36
C ARG A 10 5.88 7.68 -2.90
N ASP A 11 7.11 7.79 -3.40
CA ASP A 11 8.22 6.94 -2.97
C ASP A 11 8.82 7.52 -1.68
N PRO A 12 9.22 6.70 -0.71
CA PRO A 12 9.91 7.19 0.50
C PRO A 12 11.15 8.04 0.21
N SER A 13 11.76 7.90 -0.96
CA SER A 13 12.90 8.73 -1.35
C SER A 13 12.50 10.17 -1.69
N GLU A 14 11.22 10.41 -1.97
CA GLU A 14 10.72 11.75 -2.32
C GLU A 14 10.41 12.58 -1.09
N THR A 15 9.93 11.95 -0.03
CA THR A 15 9.53 12.63 1.19
C THR A 15 9.51 11.67 2.38
N THR A 16 9.87 12.19 3.55
CA THR A 16 9.83 11.41 4.80
C THR A 16 8.41 11.14 5.27
N ASP A 17 7.42 11.87 4.73
CA ASP A 17 6.01 11.72 5.12
C ASP A 17 5.45 10.34 4.76
N VAL A 18 6.06 9.65 3.80
CA VAL A 18 5.60 8.30 3.41
C VAL A 18 5.71 7.34 4.58
N GLY A 19 6.79 7.43 5.35
CA GLY A 19 6.96 6.60 6.56
C GLY A 19 5.86 6.84 7.57
N TYR A 20 5.46 8.07 7.77
CA TYR A 20 4.35 8.41 8.68
C TYR A 20 3.02 7.85 8.16
N PHE A 21 2.84 7.83 6.85
CA PHE A 21 1.63 7.27 6.26
C PHE A 21 1.56 5.76 6.47
N TYR A 22 2.69 5.06 6.34
CA TYR A 22 2.77 3.64 6.67
C TYR A 22 2.45 3.40 8.15
N ASP A 23 2.98 4.26 9.02
CA ASP A 23 2.74 4.16 10.47
C ASP A 23 1.26 4.33 10.79
N LEU A 24 0.58 5.23 10.07
CA LEU A 24 -0.86 5.41 10.22
C LEU A 24 -1.60 4.12 9.86
N ALA A 25 -1.25 3.51 8.74
CA ALA A 25 -1.87 2.25 8.32
C ALA A 25 -1.66 1.16 9.37
N THR A 26 -0.43 1.04 9.86
CA THR A 26 -0.05 0.05 10.86
C THR A 26 -0.80 0.28 12.17
N GLY A 27 -0.89 1.53 12.60
CA GLY A 27 -1.60 1.89 13.84
C GLY A 27 -3.08 1.56 13.76
N LEU A 28 -3.72 1.88 12.65
CA LEU A 28 -5.13 1.56 12.45
C LEU A 28 -5.38 0.04 12.46
N ALA A 29 -4.53 -0.72 11.79
CA ALA A 29 -4.65 -2.18 11.78
C ALA A 29 -4.41 -2.75 13.17
N GLY A 30 -3.44 -2.21 13.91
CA GLY A 30 -3.16 -2.63 15.28
C GLY A 30 -4.32 -2.37 16.22
N ASP A 31 -5.12 -1.35 15.94
CA ASP A 31 -6.33 -1.03 16.72
C ASP A 31 -7.55 -1.87 16.29
N GLY A 32 -7.37 -2.80 15.38
CA GLY A 32 -8.44 -3.73 15.00
C GLY A 32 -9.25 -3.28 13.79
N HIS A 33 -8.86 -2.19 13.13
CA HIS A 33 -9.53 -1.76 11.90
C HIS A 33 -9.07 -2.58 10.69
N THR A 34 -9.92 -2.67 9.69
CA THR A 34 -9.55 -3.27 8.39
C THR A 34 -8.88 -2.19 7.56
N VAL A 35 -7.65 -2.44 7.11
CA VAL A 35 -6.86 -1.45 6.40
C VAL A 35 -6.29 -2.03 5.12
N THR A 36 -6.55 -1.35 3.99
CA THR A 36 -5.86 -1.61 2.74
C THR A 36 -4.92 -0.43 2.47
N LEU A 37 -3.67 -0.73 2.20
CA LEU A 37 -2.70 0.25 1.70
C LEU A 37 -2.49 -0.05 0.23
N PHE A 38 -2.93 0.87 -0.62
CA PHE A 38 -2.88 0.71 -2.07
C PHE A 38 -1.79 1.63 -2.63
N LEU A 39 -0.76 1.04 -3.22
CA LEU A 39 0.38 1.76 -3.77
C LEU A 39 0.15 2.05 -5.23
N VAL A 40 0.28 3.32 -5.63
CA VAL A 40 0.11 3.75 -7.02
C VAL A 40 1.27 4.64 -7.43
N GLN A 41 1.48 4.79 -8.72
CA GLN A 41 2.53 5.65 -9.26
C GLN A 41 3.89 5.33 -8.61
N ASN A 42 4.64 6.33 -8.18
CA ASN A 42 5.95 6.10 -7.56
C ASN A 42 5.86 5.38 -6.21
N GLY A 43 4.67 5.31 -5.63
CA GLY A 43 4.45 4.54 -4.40
C GLY A 43 4.71 3.05 -4.55
N VAL A 44 4.78 2.53 -5.80
CA VAL A 44 5.06 1.11 -6.01
C VAL A 44 6.55 0.77 -5.94
N PHE A 45 7.46 1.76 -6.02
CA PHE A 45 8.90 1.46 -5.98
C PHE A 45 9.34 0.69 -4.73
N PRO A 46 8.90 1.05 -3.51
CA PRO A 46 9.31 0.29 -2.33
C PRO A 46 8.69 -1.11 -2.25
N ALA A 47 7.74 -1.43 -3.13
CA ALA A 47 7.15 -2.77 -3.17
C ALA A 47 8.11 -3.81 -3.77
N ARG A 48 9.17 -3.38 -4.47
CA ARG A 48 10.20 -4.30 -4.95
C ARG A 48 10.93 -4.90 -3.77
N ARG A 49 11.20 -6.20 -3.85
CA ARG A 49 11.92 -6.93 -2.79
C ARG A 49 13.32 -6.35 -2.63
N SER A 50 13.54 -5.63 -1.52
CA SER A 50 14.80 -4.95 -1.22
C SER A 50 14.77 -4.49 0.23
N ALA A 51 15.82 -3.78 0.67
CA ALA A 51 15.81 -3.15 1.99
C ALA A 51 14.67 -2.14 2.14
N MET A 52 14.27 -1.50 1.04
CA MET A 52 13.18 -0.50 1.05
C MET A 52 11.81 -1.10 1.27
N SER A 53 11.64 -2.42 1.06
CA SER A 53 10.35 -3.07 1.24
C SER A 53 10.10 -3.51 2.69
N GLU A 54 11.08 -3.40 3.57
CA GLU A 54 10.95 -3.86 4.96
C GLU A 54 9.78 -3.22 5.71
N PRO A 55 9.57 -1.89 5.63
CA PRO A 55 8.42 -1.28 6.31
C PRO A 55 7.09 -1.84 5.84
N LEU A 56 6.96 -2.16 4.55
CA LEU A 56 5.74 -2.78 4.01
C LEU A 56 5.56 -4.20 4.56
N GLY A 57 6.63 -4.95 4.67
CA GLY A 57 6.59 -6.30 5.26
C GLY A 57 6.14 -6.26 6.71
N ARG A 58 6.60 -5.29 7.48
CA ARG A 58 6.17 -5.14 8.87
C ARG A 58 4.67 -4.80 8.96
N ALA A 59 4.20 -3.91 8.09
CA ALA A 59 2.79 -3.55 8.05
C ALA A 59 1.92 -4.75 7.69
N ALA A 60 2.35 -5.55 6.73
CA ALA A 60 1.63 -6.75 6.32
C ALA A 60 1.49 -7.76 7.48
N LYS A 61 2.53 -7.90 8.29
CA LYS A 61 2.51 -8.81 9.45
C LYS A 61 1.51 -8.37 10.51
N ILE A 62 1.24 -7.10 10.61
CA ILE A 62 0.27 -6.55 11.58
C ILE A 62 -1.15 -6.66 11.06
N GLY A 63 -1.33 -6.93 9.77
CA GLY A 63 -2.64 -7.15 9.19
C GLY A 63 -3.06 -6.14 8.14
N VAL A 64 -2.16 -5.25 7.73
CA VAL A 64 -2.45 -4.34 6.62
C VAL A 64 -2.42 -5.13 5.31
N GLU A 65 -3.48 -5.03 4.52
CA GLU A 65 -3.50 -5.58 3.17
C GLU A 65 -2.75 -4.61 2.25
N ILE A 66 -1.65 -5.05 1.66
CA ILE A 66 -0.84 -4.18 0.81
C ILE A 66 -0.99 -4.60 -0.64
N LEU A 67 -1.52 -3.68 -1.44
CA LEU A 67 -1.76 -3.89 -2.86
C LEU A 67 -0.92 -2.89 -3.67
N ALA A 68 -0.44 -3.32 -4.82
CA ALA A 68 0.31 -2.46 -5.73
C ALA A 68 -0.40 -2.41 -7.08
N ASP A 69 -0.65 -1.22 -7.59
CA ASP A 69 -1.36 -0.99 -8.83
C ASP A 69 -0.63 -1.64 -10.01
N GLU A 70 -1.29 -2.54 -10.71
CA GLU A 70 -0.71 -3.27 -11.84
C GLU A 70 -0.21 -2.35 -12.95
N PHE A 71 -0.95 -1.30 -13.26
CA PHE A 71 -0.54 -0.37 -14.30
C PHE A 71 0.73 0.38 -13.91
N SER A 72 0.80 0.86 -12.67
CA SER A 72 1.98 1.55 -12.16
C SER A 72 3.21 0.65 -12.17
N LEU A 73 3.04 -0.62 -11.81
CA LEU A 73 4.12 -1.60 -11.84
C LEU A 73 4.64 -1.80 -13.26
N ARG A 74 3.73 -1.99 -14.21
CA ARG A 74 4.13 -2.18 -15.63
C ARG A 74 4.86 -0.99 -16.18
N GLU A 75 4.39 0.22 -15.89
CA GLU A 75 5.04 1.43 -16.37
C GLU A 75 6.47 1.59 -15.85
N ARG A 76 6.76 0.99 -14.69
CA ARG A 76 8.06 1.09 -14.05
C ARG A 76 8.91 -0.17 -14.22
N GLY A 77 8.45 -1.10 -15.06
CA GLY A 77 9.20 -2.31 -15.35
C GLY A 77 9.32 -3.26 -14.17
N ILE A 78 8.40 -3.21 -13.22
CA ILE A 78 8.42 -4.08 -12.05
C ILE A 78 7.50 -5.27 -12.30
N THR A 79 8.08 -6.45 -12.45
CA THR A 79 7.33 -7.69 -12.67
C THR A 79 6.87 -8.26 -11.32
N SER A 80 5.78 -9.03 -11.34
CA SER A 80 5.19 -9.56 -10.11
C SER A 80 6.14 -10.45 -9.32
N ASP A 81 7.07 -11.14 -9.99
CA ASP A 81 8.05 -12.00 -9.32
C ASP A 81 9.09 -11.20 -8.52
N ARG A 82 9.15 -9.89 -8.71
CA ARG A 82 10.07 -9.03 -7.97
C ARG A 82 9.44 -8.36 -6.76
N LEU A 83 8.15 -8.57 -6.54
CA LEU A 83 7.46 -7.96 -5.41
C LEU A 83 7.87 -8.60 -4.09
N ALA A 84 7.91 -7.78 -3.05
CA ALA A 84 8.17 -8.25 -1.70
C ALA A 84 7.04 -9.14 -1.22
N SER A 85 7.37 -10.06 -0.31
CA SER A 85 6.38 -10.89 0.35
C SER A 85 5.37 -9.99 1.08
N GLY A 86 4.09 -10.29 0.94
CA GLY A 86 3.02 -9.51 1.55
C GLY A 86 2.46 -8.41 0.66
N VAL A 87 3.05 -8.17 -0.52
CA VAL A 87 2.52 -7.21 -1.49
C VAL A 87 1.88 -7.98 -2.64
N THR A 88 0.65 -7.65 -2.99
CA THR A 88 -0.09 -8.31 -4.07
C THR A 88 -0.40 -7.29 -5.16
N PRO A 89 -0.14 -7.60 -6.44
CA PRO A 89 -0.56 -6.71 -7.52
C PRO A 89 -2.08 -6.73 -7.65
N ALA A 90 -2.66 -5.59 -7.95
CA ALA A 90 -4.12 -5.47 -8.06
C ALA A 90 -4.48 -4.40 -9.08
N PRO A 91 -5.65 -4.54 -9.74
CA PRO A 91 -6.14 -3.49 -10.64
C PRO A 91 -6.72 -2.33 -9.84
N LEU A 92 -6.77 -1.16 -10.47
CA LEU A 92 -7.33 0.04 -9.85
C LEU A 92 -8.81 -0.14 -9.49
N ASP A 93 -9.49 -1.09 -10.10
CA ASP A 93 -10.89 -1.41 -9.79
C ASP A 93 -11.10 -1.68 -8.29
N VAL A 94 -10.08 -2.19 -7.61
CA VAL A 94 -10.16 -2.45 -6.17
C VAL A 94 -10.43 -1.17 -5.39
N VAL A 95 -9.82 -0.05 -5.81
CA VAL A 95 -10.05 1.26 -5.18
C VAL A 95 -11.52 1.64 -5.31
N ILE A 96 -12.07 1.48 -6.51
CA ILE A 96 -13.48 1.82 -6.78
C ILE A 96 -14.40 0.94 -5.92
N ASP A 97 -14.11 -0.37 -5.88
CA ASP A 97 -14.91 -1.31 -5.09
C ASP A 97 -14.90 -0.94 -3.60
N GLN A 98 -13.74 -0.61 -3.07
CA GLN A 98 -13.63 -0.27 -1.65
C GLN A 98 -14.29 1.07 -1.32
N LEU A 99 -14.21 2.05 -2.22
CA LEU A 99 -14.94 3.30 -2.04
C LEU A 99 -16.45 3.06 -2.06
N THR A 100 -16.92 2.17 -2.93
CA THR A 100 -18.33 1.80 -3.02
C THR A 100 -18.81 1.11 -1.74
N GLU A 101 -17.92 0.35 -1.08
CA GLU A 101 -18.21 -0.25 0.23
C GLU A 101 -18.36 0.80 1.34
N GLY A 102 -17.98 2.05 1.07
CA GLY A 102 -18.07 3.11 2.07
C GLY A 102 -16.83 3.21 2.96
N ARG A 103 -15.68 2.69 2.53
CA ARG A 103 -14.45 2.81 3.31
C ARG A 103 -14.04 4.27 3.45
N LYS A 104 -13.44 4.59 4.58
CA LYS A 104 -12.81 5.89 4.79
C LYS A 104 -11.51 5.90 4.02
N ALA A 105 -11.36 6.87 3.11
CA ALA A 105 -10.21 6.92 2.21
C ALA A 105 -9.32 8.11 2.50
N LEU A 106 -8.01 7.86 2.53
CA LEU A 106 -6.97 8.87 2.68
C LEU A 106 -5.99 8.72 1.53
N TRP A 107 -5.53 9.83 0.99
CA TRP A 107 -4.59 9.85 -0.13
C TRP A 107 -3.33 10.64 0.26
N HIS A 108 -2.19 10.09 -0.07
CA HIS A 108 -0.90 10.80 0.12
C HIS A 108 -0.12 10.85 -1.20
#